data_3971f2d07eb7481ec761ddba43ae99c1
#
_entry.id   3971f2d07eb7481ec761ddba43ae99c1
#
_cell.length_a   1.000
_cell.length_b   1.000
_cell.length_c   1.000
_cell.angle_alpha   90.00
_cell.angle_beta   90.00
_cell.angle_gamma   90.00
#
_symmetry.space_group_name_H-M   'P 1'
#
loop_
_entity.id
_entity.type
_entity.pdbx_description
1 polymer ?
#
loop_
_entity_poly.entity_id
_entity_poly.type
_entity_poly.pdbx_seq_one_letter_code
_entity_poly.pdbx_strand_id
1 'polypeptide(L)'
;RDRSPSRGLGDVYKRQRNKDLVIYDCTSGYPVPFEDICLLEITRLRELYADRVKAIGFSGHHLGIAVDSAAVALGAEWIERHYTLDRTWKGTDHAASLEPDGVRKLARDCRAVAKALTYKKEDILDIEKVQRNKLKKNQVKW
;
A
#
# COMPACT_ATOMS: atom_id res chain seq x y z
N ARG A 1 -13.65 -28.44 17.84
CA ARG A 1 -13.98 -27.15 17.17
C ARG A 1 -12.77 -26.82 16.29
N ASP A 2 -12.91 -27.10 15.03
CA ASP A 2 -11.89 -26.86 14.03
C ASP A 2 -11.75 -25.35 13.80
N ARG A 3 -10.62 -24.78 14.23
CA ARG A 3 -10.25 -23.38 13.98
C ARG A 3 -9.34 -23.31 12.75
N SER A 4 -9.83 -23.77 11.62
CA SER A 4 -9.10 -23.64 10.37
C SER A 4 -9.03 -22.15 9.97
N PRO A 5 -7.83 -21.59 9.70
CA PRO A 5 -7.66 -20.21 9.20
C PRO A 5 -8.39 -19.95 7.86
N SER A 6 -8.70 -21.01 7.14
CA SER A 6 -9.42 -20.94 5.85
C SER A 6 -10.91 -20.56 5.98
N ARG A 7 -11.48 -20.52 7.19
CA ARG A 7 -12.89 -20.13 7.36
C ARG A 7 -13.20 -18.71 6.90
N GLY A 8 -12.27 -17.77 7.03
CA GLY A 8 -12.44 -16.41 6.56
C GLY A 8 -12.63 -16.33 5.05
N LEU A 9 -11.81 -17.02 4.29
CA LEU A 9 -11.91 -17.06 2.82
C LEU A 9 -13.14 -17.83 2.33
N GLY A 10 -13.52 -18.92 2.98
CA GLY A 10 -14.73 -19.67 2.65
C GLY A 10 -16.02 -18.89 2.89
N ASP A 11 -16.08 -18.06 3.93
CA ASP A 11 -17.22 -17.16 4.19
C ASP A 11 -17.26 -16.00 3.21
N VAL A 12 -16.12 -15.47 2.81
CA VAL A 12 -15.98 -14.49 1.74
C VAL A 12 -16.56 -15.07 0.45
N TYR A 13 -16.21 -16.28 0.06
CA TYR A 13 -16.77 -16.96 -1.13
C TYR A 13 -18.29 -17.11 -1.09
N LYS A 14 -18.86 -17.41 0.07
CA LYS A 14 -20.32 -17.59 0.22
C LYS A 14 -21.11 -16.27 0.23
N ARG A 15 -20.50 -15.18 0.66
CA ARG A 15 -21.11 -13.84 0.72
C ARG A 15 -20.92 -13.01 -0.54
N GLN A 16 -20.15 -13.47 -1.52
CA GLN A 16 -19.73 -12.76 -2.73
C GLN A 16 -20.83 -12.44 -3.75
N ARG A 17 -22.07 -12.48 -3.37
CA ARG A 17 -23.13 -11.93 -4.22
C ARG A 17 -23.11 -10.40 -4.31
N ASN A 18 -22.43 -9.74 -3.37
CA ASN A 18 -22.23 -8.28 -3.36
C ASN A 18 -20.74 -7.99 -3.41
N LYS A 19 -20.26 -7.33 -4.45
CA LYS A 19 -18.88 -6.91 -4.67
C LYS A 19 -18.34 -5.87 -3.65
N ASP A 20 -18.95 -5.71 -2.49
CA ASP A 20 -18.60 -4.71 -1.47
C ASP A 20 -17.58 -5.22 -0.44
N LEU A 21 -16.75 -6.18 -0.82
CA LEU A 21 -15.70 -6.73 0.03
C LEU A 21 -14.34 -6.15 -0.33
N VAL A 22 -13.54 -5.85 0.69
CA VAL A 22 -12.10 -5.58 0.56
C VAL A 22 -11.35 -6.75 1.15
N ILE A 23 -10.41 -7.32 0.41
CA ILE A 23 -9.51 -8.38 0.88
C ILE A 23 -8.16 -7.75 1.19
N TYR A 24 -7.58 -8.10 2.34
CA TYR A 24 -6.29 -7.60 2.76
C TYR A 24 -5.21 -8.67 2.67
N ASP A 25 -4.05 -8.30 2.13
CA ASP A 25 -2.80 -8.97 2.42
C ASP A 25 -2.39 -8.61 3.86
N CYS A 26 -2.19 -9.62 4.70
CA CYS A 26 -1.94 -9.43 6.12
C CYS A 26 -1.09 -10.57 6.69
N THR A 27 0.06 -10.22 7.27
CA THR A 27 0.84 -11.12 8.11
C THR A 27 0.67 -10.72 9.58
N SER A 28 0.21 -11.66 10.42
CA SER A 28 -0.01 -11.42 11.83
C SER A 28 1.28 -11.64 12.63
N GLY A 29 1.91 -10.56 13.01
CA GLY A 29 3.09 -10.47 13.86
C GLY A 29 3.26 -9.02 14.33
N TYR A 30 3.78 -8.78 15.54
CA TYR A 30 3.77 -7.44 16.13
C TYR A 30 5.08 -7.11 16.84
N PRO A 31 6.09 -6.52 16.14
CA PRO A 31 6.13 -6.20 14.71
C PRO A 31 6.48 -7.40 13.82
N VAL A 32 6.06 -7.35 12.55
CA VAL A 32 6.45 -8.31 11.52
C VAL A 32 7.83 -7.92 10.97
N PRO A 33 8.81 -8.85 10.88
CA PRO A 33 10.05 -8.66 10.13
C PRO A 33 9.76 -8.38 8.65
N PHE A 34 10.63 -7.60 7.99
CA PHE A 34 10.36 -7.19 6.60
C PHE A 34 10.30 -8.38 5.62
N GLU A 35 11.10 -9.41 5.83
CA GLU A 35 11.13 -10.65 5.04
C GLU A 35 9.84 -11.46 5.11
N ASP A 36 9.07 -11.33 6.21
CA ASP A 36 7.83 -12.06 6.44
C ASP A 36 6.56 -11.28 6.03
N ILE A 37 6.71 -10.06 5.53
CA ILE A 37 5.57 -9.25 5.06
C ILE A 37 4.94 -9.86 3.81
N CYS A 38 5.74 -10.50 2.96
CA CYS A 38 5.30 -11.15 1.72
C CYS A 38 4.52 -10.22 0.77
N LEU A 39 4.98 -8.98 0.62
CA LEU A 39 4.27 -7.88 -0.05
C LEU A 39 3.77 -8.21 -1.48
N LEU A 40 4.39 -9.17 -2.17
CA LEU A 40 3.97 -9.60 -3.50
C LEU A 40 2.63 -10.37 -3.50
N GLU A 41 2.14 -10.79 -2.32
CA GLU A 41 0.81 -11.38 -2.19
C GLU A 41 -0.30 -10.39 -2.61
N ILE A 42 -0.07 -9.08 -2.52
CA ILE A 42 -0.98 -8.06 -3.07
C ILE A 42 -1.21 -8.30 -4.57
N THR A 43 -0.15 -8.51 -5.34
CA THR A 43 -0.24 -8.80 -6.77
C THR A 43 -1.01 -10.09 -7.02
N ARG A 44 -0.69 -11.14 -6.27
CA ARG A 44 -1.38 -12.43 -6.36
C ARG A 44 -2.87 -12.33 -6.00
N LEU A 45 -3.22 -11.61 -4.94
CA LEU A 45 -4.61 -11.37 -4.57
C LEU A 45 -5.37 -10.60 -5.66
N ARG A 46 -4.72 -9.62 -6.30
CA ARG A 46 -5.31 -8.90 -7.43
C ARG A 46 -5.58 -9.82 -8.62
N GLU A 47 -4.63 -10.65 -8.99
CA GLU A 47 -4.79 -11.61 -10.09
C GLU A 47 -5.93 -12.60 -9.84
N LEU A 48 -6.11 -13.04 -8.60
CA LEU A 48 -7.10 -14.05 -8.23
C LEU A 48 -8.50 -13.48 -7.98
N TYR A 49 -8.60 -12.23 -7.50
CA TYR A 49 -9.85 -11.73 -6.90
C TYR A 49 -10.30 -10.34 -7.37
N ALA A 50 -9.52 -9.60 -8.16
CA ALA A 50 -9.87 -8.22 -8.53
C ALA A 50 -11.24 -8.09 -9.23
N ASP A 51 -11.68 -9.13 -9.95
CA ASP A 51 -13.00 -9.20 -10.61
C ASP A 51 -14.15 -9.51 -9.64
N ARG A 52 -13.86 -9.96 -8.43
CA ARG A 52 -14.83 -10.49 -7.45
C ARG A 52 -14.99 -9.63 -6.22
N VAL A 53 -14.06 -8.72 -5.95
CA VAL A 53 -14.05 -7.88 -4.76
C VAL A 53 -14.02 -6.41 -5.14
N LYS A 54 -14.39 -5.55 -4.21
CA LYS A 54 -14.38 -4.11 -4.40
C LYS A 54 -12.95 -3.56 -4.53
N ALA A 55 -12.04 -4.07 -3.70
CA ALA A 55 -10.66 -3.63 -3.65
C ALA A 55 -9.77 -4.66 -2.97
N ILE A 56 -8.47 -4.54 -3.21
CA ILE A 56 -7.43 -5.23 -2.44
C ILE A 56 -6.77 -4.22 -1.52
N GLY A 57 -6.57 -4.60 -0.27
CA GLY A 57 -5.91 -3.80 0.75
C GLY A 57 -4.62 -4.44 1.27
N PHE A 58 -3.91 -3.69 2.08
CA PHE A 58 -2.75 -4.13 2.83
C PHE A 58 -2.92 -3.76 4.30
N SER A 59 -2.79 -4.76 5.18
CA SER A 59 -2.80 -4.59 6.64
C SER A 59 -1.38 -4.81 7.17
N GLY A 60 -0.71 -3.71 7.51
CA GLY A 60 0.71 -3.71 7.85
C GLY A 60 0.97 -3.66 9.35
N HIS A 61 1.79 -4.61 9.85
CA HIS A 61 2.22 -4.70 11.25
C HIS A 61 3.74 -4.52 11.42
N HIS A 62 4.40 -3.98 10.42
CA HIS A 62 5.84 -3.70 10.37
C HIS A 62 6.18 -2.35 10.99
N LEU A 63 7.48 -2.11 11.23
CA LEU A 63 7.99 -0.81 11.68
C LEU A 63 8.11 0.18 10.50
N GLY A 64 7.75 1.45 10.76
CA GLY A 64 7.82 2.50 9.74
C GLY A 64 6.65 2.49 8.77
N ILE A 65 6.78 3.20 7.64
CA ILE A 65 5.71 3.45 6.65
C ILE A 65 6.15 3.22 5.19
N ALA A 66 7.40 2.81 4.96
CA ALA A 66 7.93 2.68 3.60
C ALA A 66 7.23 1.56 2.82
N VAL A 67 6.94 0.45 3.48
CA VAL A 67 6.29 -0.73 2.88
C VAL A 67 4.85 -0.42 2.46
N ASP A 68 4.15 0.42 3.23
CA ASP A 68 2.78 0.85 2.87
C ASP A 68 2.76 1.58 1.53
N SER A 69 3.75 2.43 1.27
CA SER A 69 3.90 3.14 -0.01
C SER A 69 4.16 2.16 -1.17
N ALA A 70 4.96 1.12 -0.93
CA ALA A 70 5.19 0.05 -1.90
C ALA A 70 3.93 -0.79 -2.12
N ALA A 71 3.14 -1.05 -1.07
CA ALA A 71 1.85 -1.72 -1.19
C ALA A 71 0.90 -0.96 -2.13
N VAL A 72 0.81 0.37 -2.00
CA VAL A 72 0.05 1.21 -2.93
C VAL A 72 0.58 1.09 -4.36
N ALA A 73 1.90 1.06 -4.56
CA ALA A 73 2.49 0.88 -5.89
C ALA A 73 2.18 -0.49 -6.50
N LEU A 74 2.02 -1.53 -5.69
CA LEU A 74 1.58 -2.87 -6.11
C LEU A 74 0.06 -2.97 -6.32
N GLY A 75 -0.68 -1.90 -5.98
CA GLY A 75 -2.10 -1.78 -6.24
C GLY A 75 -3.01 -2.04 -5.04
N ALA A 76 -2.49 -1.92 -3.82
CA ALA A 76 -3.34 -1.83 -2.65
C ALA A 76 -4.10 -0.50 -2.66
N GLU A 77 -5.41 -0.57 -2.56
CA GLU A 77 -6.30 0.60 -2.55
C GLU A 77 -6.69 1.02 -1.13
N TRP A 78 -6.53 0.11 -0.18
CA TRP A 78 -6.82 0.31 1.23
C TRP A 78 -5.59 -0.06 2.04
N ILE A 79 -5.22 0.83 2.99
CA ILE A 79 -4.11 0.60 3.92
C ILE A 79 -4.67 0.61 5.34
N GLU A 80 -4.39 -0.45 6.07
CA GLU A 80 -4.76 -0.61 7.47
C GLU A 80 -3.50 -0.64 8.34
N ARG A 81 -3.47 0.15 9.41
CA ARG A 81 -2.38 0.19 10.39
C ARG A 81 -2.94 0.38 11.80
N HIS A 82 -2.31 -0.27 12.75
CA HIS A 82 -2.56 0.01 14.16
C HIS A 82 -2.16 1.44 14.50
N TYR A 83 -2.93 2.06 15.37
CA TYR A 83 -2.74 3.43 15.83
C TYR A 83 -2.57 3.47 17.35
N THR A 84 -1.65 4.29 17.84
CA THR A 84 -1.45 4.56 19.26
C THR A 84 -1.06 6.02 19.49
N LEU A 85 -1.30 6.54 20.68
CA LEU A 85 -0.78 7.84 21.08
C LEU A 85 0.68 7.73 21.54
N ASP A 86 1.11 6.58 22.06
CA ASP A 86 2.46 6.34 22.54
C ASP A 86 2.85 4.87 22.33
N ARG A 87 3.90 4.65 21.56
CA ARG A 87 4.42 3.32 21.21
C ARG A 87 5.13 2.62 22.39
N THR A 88 5.44 3.36 23.45
CA THR A 88 6.10 2.82 24.66
C THR A 88 5.12 2.20 25.64
N TRP A 89 3.82 2.35 25.44
CA TRP A 89 2.81 1.76 26.30
C TRP A 89 2.88 0.23 26.32
N LYS A 90 2.48 -0.34 27.43
CA LYS A 90 2.43 -1.79 27.59
C LYS A 90 1.30 -2.38 26.75
N GLY A 91 1.63 -3.34 25.91
CA GLY A 91 0.69 -4.05 25.05
C GLY A 91 1.41 -4.64 23.85
N THR A 92 0.84 -5.63 23.21
CA THR A 92 1.45 -6.37 22.12
C THR A 92 1.58 -5.53 20.86
N ASP A 93 0.66 -4.59 20.62
CA ASP A 93 0.48 -3.95 19.31
C ASP A 93 1.09 -2.54 19.25
N HIS A 94 1.33 -1.90 20.41
CA HIS A 94 1.83 -0.52 20.45
C HIS A 94 3.15 -0.32 19.72
N ALA A 95 4.08 -1.27 19.82
CA ALA A 95 5.39 -1.19 19.17
C ALA A 95 5.28 -1.14 17.64
N ALA A 96 4.34 -1.86 17.05
CA ALA A 96 4.06 -1.88 15.61
C ALA A 96 3.09 -0.79 15.15
N SER A 97 2.46 -0.06 16.08
CA SER A 97 1.48 0.98 15.79
C SER A 97 2.14 2.26 15.29
N LEU A 98 1.35 3.07 14.61
CA LEU A 98 1.74 4.42 14.20
C LEU A 98 1.19 5.44 15.20
N GLU A 99 2.02 6.39 15.59
CA GLU A 99 1.63 7.60 16.31
C GLU A 99 1.02 8.64 15.33
N PRO A 100 0.37 9.70 15.83
CA PRO A 100 -0.32 10.70 14.99
C PRO A 100 0.52 11.23 13.83
N ASP A 101 1.80 11.55 14.06
CA ASP A 101 2.70 12.04 13.01
C ASP A 101 3.03 10.94 11.98
N GLY A 102 3.16 9.69 12.42
CA GLY A 102 3.32 8.53 11.54
C GLY A 102 2.14 8.37 10.60
N VAL A 103 0.90 8.43 11.11
CA VAL A 103 -0.32 8.36 10.30
C VAL A 103 -0.41 9.51 9.31
N ARG A 104 -0.08 10.73 9.74
CA ARG A 104 -0.06 11.92 8.87
C ARG A 104 0.93 11.73 7.71
N LYS A 105 2.14 11.27 7.99
CA LYS A 105 3.17 10.99 6.98
C LYS A 105 2.73 9.87 6.03
N LEU A 106 2.22 8.76 6.57
CA LEU A 106 1.67 7.66 5.80
C LEU A 106 0.62 8.14 4.79
N ALA A 107 -0.39 8.87 5.26
CA ALA A 107 -1.45 9.37 4.40
C ALA A 107 -0.94 10.32 3.31
N ARG A 108 0.06 11.17 3.61
CA ARG A 108 0.73 12.03 2.63
C ARG A 108 1.43 11.20 1.56
N ASP A 109 2.23 10.23 1.98
CA ASP A 109 3.11 9.46 1.09
C ASP A 109 2.30 8.51 0.20
N CYS A 110 1.31 7.81 0.75
CA CYS A 110 0.40 6.98 -0.04
C CYS A 110 -0.35 7.79 -1.11
N ARG A 111 -0.85 9.00 -0.78
CA ARG A 111 -1.49 9.88 -1.75
C ARG A 111 -0.54 10.38 -2.83
N ALA A 112 0.71 10.66 -2.47
CA ALA A 112 1.73 11.07 -3.43
C ALA A 112 2.06 9.93 -4.39
N VAL A 113 2.28 8.72 -3.89
CA VAL A 113 2.52 7.53 -4.72
C VAL A 113 1.33 7.28 -5.65
N ALA A 114 0.10 7.25 -5.12
CA ALA A 114 -1.09 7.01 -5.94
C ALA A 114 -1.23 8.03 -7.10
N LYS A 115 -0.90 9.30 -6.85
CA LYS A 115 -0.90 10.34 -7.91
C LYS A 115 0.23 10.15 -8.93
N ALA A 116 1.36 9.58 -8.51
CA ALA A 116 2.52 9.36 -9.37
C ALA A 116 2.38 8.12 -10.26
N LEU A 117 1.48 7.20 -9.95
CA LEU A 117 1.23 5.97 -10.70
C LEU A 117 0.47 6.25 -12.01
N THR A 118 1.13 6.97 -12.92
CA THR A 118 0.59 7.34 -14.24
C THR A 118 1.63 7.12 -15.32
N TYR A 119 1.18 6.87 -16.53
CA TYR A 119 2.04 6.85 -17.70
C TYR A 119 2.17 8.26 -18.29
N LYS A 120 3.30 8.55 -18.93
CA LYS A 120 3.44 9.79 -19.73
C LYS A 120 2.38 9.81 -20.83
N LYS A 121 1.69 10.92 -20.96
CA LYS A 121 0.71 11.16 -22.05
C LYS A 121 1.37 11.51 -23.37
N GLU A 122 2.57 12.10 -23.31
CA GLU A 122 3.40 12.56 -24.42
C GLU A 122 4.86 12.27 -24.11
N ASP A 123 5.69 12.11 -25.14
CA ASP A 123 7.14 11.88 -24.98
C ASP A 123 7.83 12.99 -24.18
N ILE A 124 7.36 14.24 -24.36
CA ILE A 124 7.87 15.42 -23.67
C ILE A 124 6.70 16.16 -23.04
N LEU A 125 6.59 16.09 -21.73
CA LEU A 125 5.58 16.81 -20.98
C LEU A 125 5.82 18.33 -20.98
N ASP A 126 4.77 19.12 -20.82
CA ASP A 126 4.88 20.59 -20.81
C ASP A 126 5.86 21.12 -19.77
N ILE A 127 5.89 20.50 -18.58
CA ILE A 127 6.85 20.86 -17.54
C ILE A 127 8.31 20.62 -17.96
N GLU A 128 8.56 19.66 -18.86
CA GLU A 128 9.90 19.36 -19.38
C GLU A 128 10.33 20.36 -20.45
N LYS A 129 9.40 20.95 -21.20
CA LYS A 129 9.67 21.89 -22.31
C LYS A 129 10.46 23.10 -21.83
N VAL A 130 10.14 23.64 -20.65
CA VAL A 130 10.83 24.80 -20.08
C VAL A 130 12.30 24.49 -19.78
N GLN A 131 12.59 23.36 -19.15
CA GLN A 131 13.97 22.96 -18.83
C GLN A 131 14.74 22.58 -20.10
N ARG A 132 14.11 21.89 -21.02
CA ARG A 132 14.70 21.50 -22.30
C ARG A 132 15.15 22.75 -23.12
N ASN A 133 14.34 23.79 -23.12
CA ASN A 133 14.70 25.04 -23.82
C ASN A 133 15.88 25.77 -23.16
N LYS A 134 15.98 25.78 -21.84
CA LYS A 134 17.12 26.30 -21.09
C LYS A 134 18.40 25.54 -21.39
N LEU A 135 18.35 24.20 -21.37
CA LEU A 135 19.50 23.33 -21.61
C LEU A 135 19.99 23.41 -23.07
N LYS A 136 19.08 23.52 -24.05
CA LYS A 136 19.45 23.65 -25.47
C LYS A 136 20.16 24.96 -25.79
N LYS A 137 19.89 26.06 -25.08
CA LYS A 137 20.59 27.36 -25.28
C LYS A 137 22.08 27.27 -24.91
N ASN A 138 22.47 26.28 -24.12
CA ASN A 138 23.86 26.11 -23.70
C ASN A 138 24.61 25.04 -24.52
N GLN A 139 24.02 24.47 -25.56
CA GLN A 139 24.74 23.56 -26.45
C GLN A 139 25.68 24.38 -27.35
N VAL A 140 26.97 24.23 -27.12
CA VAL A 140 28.02 24.78 -27.99
C VAL A 140 27.76 24.23 -29.39
N LYS A 141 27.60 25.16 -30.37
CA LYS A 141 27.61 24.78 -31.78
C LYS A 141 29.02 24.35 -32.12
N TRP A 142 29.21 23.07 -32.42
CA TRP A 142 30.41 22.59 -33.08
C TRP A 142 30.43 23.04 -34.53
#